data_4a4527e8b682230141b51b4b62898cf7
#
_entry.id   4a4527e8b682230141b51b4b62898cf7
#
_cell.length_a   1.000
_cell.length_b   1.000
_cell.length_c   1.000
_cell.angle_alpha   90.00
_cell.angle_beta   90.00
_cell.angle_gamma   90.00
#
_symmetry.space_group_name_H-M   'P 1'
#
loop_
_entity.id
_entity.type
_entity.pdbx_description
1 polymer ?
#
loop_
_entity_poly.entity_id
_entity_poly.type
_entity_poly.pdbx_seq_one_letter_code
_entity_poly.pdbx_strand_id
1 'polypeptide(L)'
;MEGSSRFSLIGHSFGGATIRLFSEILRNGSEAERAATEDSDLSPFFKGGNGDNLVAIVALAAPTNGTTAYDLYEDENFDLAAIDIPEEYEKNSDAVSKGTKPVLDGKASWDYASFDMHIDNALAMNERISTFEDVYYFAYPCASTIEGPDGSVSPDPSITENIFMKGAIYMSKYTGSTKGGYVIDESWQANDGLVNEVSAKAPIGAPQSEYTYDVRLLPGRWYIIRHLEVIICHYRADLQRGSV
;
A
#
# COMPACT_ATOMS: atom_id res chain seq x y z
N MET A 1 6.18 -30.95 21.47
CA MET A 1 6.94 -29.81 20.90
C MET A 1 6.22 -28.57 21.37
N GLU A 2 6.80 -27.82 22.26
CA GLU A 2 6.32 -26.47 22.56
C GLU A 2 6.56 -25.62 21.32
N GLY A 3 5.49 -25.13 20.70
CA GLY A 3 5.58 -24.25 19.54
C GLY A 3 6.24 -22.92 19.93
N SER A 4 7.05 -22.35 19.03
CA SER A 4 7.54 -20.99 19.22
C SER A 4 6.33 -20.03 19.29
N SER A 5 6.28 -19.19 20.31
CA SER A 5 5.31 -18.11 20.39
C SER A 5 5.62 -16.94 19.44
N ARG A 6 6.79 -16.99 18.78
CA ARG A 6 7.24 -15.92 17.86
C ARG A 6 6.50 -16.02 16.53
N PHE A 7 6.15 -14.85 15.98
CA PHE A 7 5.42 -14.74 14.71
C PHE A 7 5.89 -13.55 13.88
N SER A 8 5.53 -13.57 12.60
CA SER A 8 5.70 -12.44 11.68
C SER A 8 4.37 -12.13 11.01
N LEU A 9 4.17 -10.88 10.64
CA LEU A 9 2.98 -10.40 9.95
C LEU A 9 3.33 -10.13 8.49
N ILE A 10 2.49 -10.61 7.58
CA ILE A 10 2.60 -10.36 6.14
C ILE A 10 1.30 -9.76 5.67
N GLY A 11 1.35 -8.61 5.01
CA GLY A 11 0.19 -7.91 4.47
C GLY A 11 0.41 -7.47 3.04
N HIS A 12 -0.56 -7.76 2.18
CA HIS A 12 -0.59 -7.32 0.79
C HIS A 12 -1.55 -6.15 0.65
N SER A 13 -1.18 -5.15 -0.17
CA SER A 13 -2.01 -3.98 -0.44
C SER A 13 -2.43 -3.30 0.87
N PHE A 14 -3.71 -2.94 1.05
CA PHE A 14 -4.23 -2.38 2.30
C PHE A 14 -3.92 -3.23 3.55
N GLY A 15 -3.74 -4.55 3.38
CA GLY A 15 -3.29 -5.42 4.47
C GLY A 15 -1.94 -5.02 5.06
N GLY A 16 -1.07 -4.35 4.31
CA GLY A 16 0.19 -3.80 4.82
C GLY A 16 -0.03 -2.67 5.83
N ALA A 17 -0.97 -1.76 5.58
CA ALA A 17 -1.39 -0.74 6.55
C ALA A 17 -2.03 -1.39 7.79
N THR A 18 -2.91 -2.37 7.57
CA THR A 18 -3.60 -3.11 8.64
C THR A 18 -2.61 -3.79 9.61
N ILE A 19 -1.61 -4.53 9.10
CA ILE A 19 -0.66 -5.23 9.98
C ILE A 19 0.25 -4.27 10.76
N ARG A 20 0.51 -3.08 10.23
CA ARG A 20 1.27 -2.04 10.93
C ARG A 20 0.47 -1.49 12.11
N LEU A 21 -0.78 -1.10 11.87
CA LEU A 21 -1.67 -0.68 12.96
C LEU A 21 -1.87 -1.80 13.98
N PHE A 22 -2.04 -3.03 13.50
CA PHE A 22 -2.15 -4.20 14.38
C PHE A 22 -0.92 -4.37 15.27
N SER A 23 0.29 -4.20 14.74
CA SER A 23 1.53 -4.27 15.52
C SER A 23 1.63 -3.19 16.59
N GLU A 24 1.15 -1.98 16.30
CA GLU A 24 1.08 -0.87 17.26
C GLU A 24 0.12 -1.23 18.41
N ILE A 25 -1.08 -1.71 18.08
CA ILE A 25 -2.08 -2.13 19.06
C ILE A 25 -1.57 -3.30 19.91
N LEU A 26 -0.92 -4.30 19.29
CA LEU A 26 -0.33 -5.42 20.03
C LEU A 26 0.66 -4.97 21.10
N ARG A 27 1.51 -4.00 20.77
CA ARG A 27 2.58 -3.53 21.67
C ARG A 27 2.10 -2.50 22.67
N ASN A 28 1.39 -1.48 22.20
CA ASN A 28 1.05 -0.28 22.97
C ASN A 28 -0.43 -0.25 23.40
N GLY A 29 -1.25 -1.12 22.82
CA GLY A 29 -2.70 -1.13 23.03
C GLY A 29 -3.40 -0.02 22.24
N SER A 30 -4.66 0.19 22.54
CA SER A 30 -5.46 1.29 21.99
C SER A 30 -5.97 2.18 23.12
N GLU A 31 -5.52 3.43 23.15
CA GLU A 31 -6.00 4.40 24.13
C GLU A 31 -7.50 4.70 23.94
N ALA A 32 -7.95 4.79 22.68
CA ALA A 32 -9.34 5.04 22.35
C ALA A 32 -10.27 3.92 22.86
N GLU A 33 -9.87 2.65 22.67
CA GLU A 33 -10.63 1.50 23.15
C GLU A 33 -10.63 1.44 24.69
N ARG A 34 -9.50 1.71 25.33
CA ARG A 34 -9.42 1.77 26.79
C ARG A 34 -10.26 2.88 27.40
N ALA A 35 -10.43 4.00 26.68
CA ALA A 35 -11.27 5.10 27.15
C ALA A 35 -12.76 4.86 26.92
N ALA A 36 -13.12 4.08 25.89
CA ALA A 36 -14.51 3.83 25.48
C ALA A 36 -15.15 2.58 26.12
N THR A 37 -14.33 1.65 26.64
CA THR A 37 -14.79 0.32 27.07
C THR A 37 -14.42 0.09 28.53
N GLU A 38 -15.36 -0.44 29.32
CA GLU A 38 -15.08 -0.83 30.72
C GLU A 38 -14.04 -1.96 30.77
N ASP A 39 -13.20 -1.97 31.81
CA ASP A 39 -12.08 -2.93 31.96
C ASP A 39 -12.51 -4.39 31.90
N SER A 40 -13.73 -4.71 32.38
CA SER A 40 -14.31 -6.04 32.33
C SER A 40 -14.60 -6.55 30.92
N ASP A 41 -14.91 -5.63 30.01
CA ASP A 41 -15.33 -5.90 28.64
C ASP A 41 -14.21 -5.63 27.62
N LEU A 42 -13.17 -4.92 28.05
CA LEU A 42 -12.03 -4.60 27.19
C LEU A 42 -11.24 -5.85 26.83
N SER A 43 -11.17 -6.14 25.54
CA SER A 43 -10.33 -7.24 25.04
C SER A 43 -8.86 -7.05 25.49
N PRO A 44 -8.20 -8.12 25.97
CA PRO A 44 -6.78 -8.08 26.32
C PRO A 44 -5.89 -7.57 25.19
N PHE A 45 -6.33 -7.73 23.95
CA PHE A 45 -5.67 -7.24 22.75
C PHE A 45 -5.44 -5.72 22.77
N PHE A 46 -6.42 -4.94 23.23
CA PHE A 46 -6.32 -3.49 23.29
C PHE A 46 -5.57 -2.98 24.54
N LYS A 47 -5.19 -3.88 25.44
CA LYS A 47 -4.38 -3.53 26.62
C LYS A 47 -2.91 -3.31 26.27
N GLY A 48 -2.44 -3.85 25.16
CA GLY A 48 -1.03 -3.85 24.78
C GLY A 48 -0.21 -4.91 25.51
N GLY A 49 1.12 -4.82 25.42
CA GLY A 49 2.05 -5.74 26.07
C GLY A 49 2.20 -7.10 25.40
N ASN A 50 1.68 -7.28 24.17
CA ASN A 50 1.72 -8.55 23.43
C ASN A 50 2.68 -8.52 22.22
N GLY A 51 3.46 -7.45 22.09
CA GLY A 51 4.33 -7.23 20.93
C GLY A 51 5.69 -7.93 20.97
N ASP A 52 6.13 -8.48 22.11
CA ASP A 52 7.49 -9.03 22.28
C ASP A 52 7.78 -10.25 21.42
N ASN A 53 6.74 -10.94 20.96
CA ASN A 53 6.85 -12.11 20.08
C ASN A 53 6.82 -11.75 18.58
N LEU A 54 6.58 -10.50 18.22
CA LEU A 54 6.60 -10.04 16.85
C LEU A 54 8.05 -9.94 16.34
N VAL A 55 8.36 -10.72 15.30
CA VAL A 55 9.72 -10.78 14.74
C VAL A 55 9.87 -9.86 13.54
N ALA A 56 8.88 -9.90 12.63
CA ALA A 56 8.97 -9.14 11.40
C ALA A 56 7.60 -8.70 10.87
N ILE A 57 7.63 -7.61 10.14
CA ILE A 57 6.53 -7.09 9.33
C ILE A 57 6.97 -7.09 7.86
N VAL A 58 6.15 -7.68 6.99
CA VAL A 58 6.38 -7.76 5.55
C VAL A 58 5.19 -7.10 4.84
N ALA A 59 5.45 -5.99 4.18
CA ALA A 59 4.48 -5.22 3.42
C ALA A 59 4.69 -5.44 1.90
N LEU A 60 3.67 -5.97 1.22
CA LEU A 60 3.71 -6.28 -0.21
C LEU A 60 2.80 -5.30 -0.94
N ALA A 61 3.33 -4.47 -1.84
CA ALA A 61 2.59 -3.47 -2.61
C ALA A 61 1.61 -2.65 -1.74
N ALA A 62 2.06 -2.27 -0.53
CA ALA A 62 1.19 -1.64 0.47
C ALA A 62 1.16 -0.12 0.29
N PRO A 63 -0.01 0.54 0.37
CA PRO A 63 -0.13 1.99 0.35
C PRO A 63 0.33 2.59 1.69
N THR A 64 1.60 2.39 2.03
CA THR A 64 2.19 2.79 3.32
C THR A 64 2.09 4.29 3.58
N ASN A 65 2.19 5.07 2.51
CA ASN A 65 2.06 6.54 2.55
C ASN A 65 0.81 7.04 1.80
N GLY A 66 -0.19 6.18 1.64
CA GLY A 66 -1.38 6.47 0.85
C GLY A 66 -1.18 6.22 -0.64
N THR A 67 -2.13 6.64 -1.45
CA THR A 67 -2.06 6.48 -2.90
C THR A 67 -2.77 7.61 -3.62
N THR A 68 -2.16 8.07 -4.71
CA THR A 68 -2.77 9.08 -5.59
C THR A 68 -4.05 8.58 -6.25
N ALA A 69 -4.27 7.27 -6.35
CA ALA A 69 -5.51 6.73 -6.90
C ALA A 69 -6.75 7.22 -6.16
N TYR A 70 -6.69 7.37 -4.83
CA TYR A 70 -7.84 7.84 -4.04
C TYR A 70 -7.96 9.36 -4.03
N ASP A 71 -6.86 10.10 -4.04
CA ASP A 71 -6.90 11.57 -4.16
C ASP A 71 -7.50 11.99 -5.50
N LEU A 72 -7.30 11.18 -6.54
CA LEU A 72 -7.91 11.37 -7.85
C LEU A 72 -9.43 11.23 -7.84
N TYR A 73 -9.95 10.21 -7.13
CA TYR A 73 -11.40 9.98 -7.08
C TYR A 73 -12.16 11.08 -6.35
N GLU A 74 -11.48 11.91 -5.57
CA GLU A 74 -12.07 13.08 -4.93
C GLU A 74 -12.05 14.34 -5.80
N ASP A 75 -11.30 14.35 -6.91
CA ASP A 75 -11.34 15.44 -7.87
C ASP A 75 -12.69 15.41 -8.62
N GLU A 76 -13.51 16.42 -8.42
CA GLU A 76 -14.83 16.56 -9.09
C GLU A 76 -14.72 16.62 -10.61
N ASN A 77 -13.54 17.00 -11.13
CA ASN A 77 -13.25 17.07 -12.56
C ASN A 77 -12.67 15.76 -13.10
N PHE A 78 -12.36 14.79 -12.24
CA PHE A 78 -11.80 13.53 -12.67
C PHE A 78 -12.87 12.60 -13.25
N ASP A 79 -12.76 12.32 -14.54
CA ASP A 79 -13.59 11.33 -15.23
C ASP A 79 -12.74 10.17 -15.75
N LEU A 80 -12.81 9.06 -15.05
CA LEU A 80 -12.13 7.83 -15.47
C LEU A 80 -12.59 7.35 -16.86
N ALA A 81 -13.83 7.66 -17.25
CA ALA A 81 -14.36 7.29 -18.56
C ALA A 81 -13.73 8.12 -19.70
N ALA A 82 -13.31 9.36 -19.40
CA ALA A 82 -12.67 10.25 -20.35
C ALA A 82 -11.18 9.94 -20.58
N ILE A 83 -10.60 8.99 -19.85
CA ILE A 83 -9.21 8.58 -20.09
C ILE A 83 -9.17 7.70 -21.33
N ASP A 84 -8.54 8.21 -22.37
CA ASP A 84 -8.24 7.43 -23.57
C ASP A 84 -7.17 6.38 -23.24
N ILE A 85 -7.46 5.14 -23.66
CA ILE A 85 -6.47 4.06 -23.63
C ILE A 85 -5.81 4.06 -25.01
N PRO A 86 -4.50 4.31 -25.09
CA PRO A 86 -3.79 4.21 -26.38
C PRO A 86 -3.98 2.83 -27.03
N GLU A 87 -4.01 2.79 -28.36
CA GLU A 87 -4.30 1.59 -29.16
C GLU A 87 -3.36 0.41 -28.81
N GLU A 88 -2.11 0.70 -28.43
CA GLU A 88 -1.14 -0.31 -27.98
C GLU A 88 -1.57 -1.07 -26.71
N TYR A 89 -2.48 -0.51 -25.90
CA TYR A 89 -3.03 -1.14 -24.70
C TYR A 89 -4.39 -1.82 -24.93
N GLU A 90 -4.99 -1.65 -26.10
CA GLU A 90 -6.36 -2.11 -26.37
C GLU A 90 -6.49 -3.62 -26.60
N LYS A 91 -5.39 -4.38 -26.66
CA LYS A 91 -5.39 -5.82 -27.02
C LYS A 91 -6.30 -6.71 -26.18
N ASN A 92 -6.86 -6.19 -25.09
CA ASN A 92 -7.80 -6.88 -24.20
C ASN A 92 -8.92 -5.94 -23.70
N SER A 93 -9.43 -5.05 -24.56
CA SER A 93 -10.37 -3.98 -24.20
C SER A 93 -11.67 -4.44 -23.53
N ASP A 94 -12.08 -5.69 -23.72
CA ASP A 94 -13.30 -6.23 -23.09
C ASP A 94 -13.24 -6.31 -21.55
N ALA A 95 -12.03 -6.28 -20.99
CA ALA A 95 -11.80 -6.32 -19.54
C ALA A 95 -11.50 -4.95 -18.92
N VAL A 96 -11.42 -3.87 -19.71
CA VAL A 96 -11.33 -2.51 -19.17
C VAL A 96 -12.65 -2.19 -18.49
N SER A 97 -12.77 -2.73 -17.28
CA SER A 97 -13.99 -2.59 -16.51
C SER A 97 -14.22 -1.12 -16.23
N LYS A 98 -15.48 -0.78 -16.29
CA LYS A 98 -16.04 0.42 -15.72
C LYS A 98 -15.45 0.60 -14.32
N GLY A 99 -14.42 1.45 -14.21
CA GLY A 99 -13.87 1.81 -12.92
C GLY A 99 -15.04 2.26 -12.07
N THR A 100 -15.32 1.55 -11.02
CA THR A 100 -16.34 1.97 -10.08
C THR A 100 -15.73 3.06 -9.24
N LYS A 101 -16.14 4.29 -9.50
CA LYS A 101 -15.94 5.37 -8.54
C LYS A 101 -16.47 4.87 -7.20
N PRO A 102 -15.71 4.91 -6.11
CA PRO A 102 -16.23 4.51 -4.81
C PRO A 102 -17.50 5.31 -4.52
N VAL A 103 -18.62 4.63 -4.44
CA VAL A 103 -19.87 5.26 -4.05
C VAL A 103 -19.81 5.41 -2.54
N LEU A 104 -19.46 6.61 -2.09
CA LEU A 104 -19.67 7.00 -0.72
C LEU A 104 -21.17 7.22 -0.55
N ASP A 105 -21.86 6.31 0.10
CA ASP A 105 -23.32 6.29 0.29
C ASP A 105 -23.82 7.26 1.38
N GLY A 106 -23.11 8.38 1.57
CA GLY A 106 -23.42 9.41 2.57
C GLY A 106 -22.95 9.09 3.98
N LYS A 107 -22.21 7.98 4.19
CA LYS A 107 -21.56 7.69 5.47
C LYS A 107 -20.31 8.54 5.64
N ALA A 108 -19.88 8.71 6.87
CA ALA A 108 -18.61 9.36 7.17
C ALA A 108 -17.46 8.63 6.48
N SER A 109 -16.59 9.35 5.80
CA SER A 109 -15.48 8.79 5.01
C SER A 109 -14.52 7.92 5.85
N TRP A 110 -14.38 8.21 7.14
CA TRP A 110 -13.55 7.46 8.07
C TRP A 110 -14.01 6.01 8.34
N ASP A 111 -15.24 5.65 8.01
CA ASP A 111 -15.79 4.29 8.11
C ASP A 111 -15.28 3.35 6.99
N TYR A 112 -14.53 3.87 6.02
CA TYR A 112 -14.08 3.10 4.87
C TYR A 112 -12.55 2.96 4.85
N ALA A 113 -12.08 1.83 4.36
CA ALA A 113 -10.65 1.59 4.13
C ALA A 113 -10.01 2.63 3.18
N SER A 114 -10.79 3.20 2.25
CA SER A 114 -10.35 4.27 1.39
C SER A 114 -9.89 5.51 2.15
N PHE A 115 -10.47 5.80 3.32
CA PHE A 115 -10.05 6.91 4.16
C PHE A 115 -8.56 6.80 4.53
N ASP A 116 -8.13 5.64 4.98
CA ASP A 116 -6.74 5.40 5.38
C ASP A 116 -5.77 5.37 4.19
N MET A 117 -6.29 5.22 2.96
CA MET A 117 -5.47 5.19 1.75
C MET A 117 -5.29 6.57 1.10
N HIS A 118 -6.00 7.61 1.54
CA HIS A 118 -5.65 8.98 1.17
C HIS A 118 -4.30 9.36 1.77
N ILE A 119 -3.48 10.09 0.99
CA ILE A 119 -2.11 10.41 1.39
C ILE A 119 -2.07 11.15 2.74
N ASP A 120 -2.86 12.19 2.93
CA ASP A 120 -2.88 12.95 4.19
C ASP A 120 -3.24 12.08 5.40
N ASN A 121 -4.19 11.16 5.26
CA ASN A 121 -4.61 10.27 6.33
C ASN A 121 -3.58 9.17 6.60
N ALA A 122 -2.95 8.63 5.56
CA ALA A 122 -1.86 7.67 5.69
C ALA A 122 -0.64 8.28 6.39
N LEU A 123 -0.29 9.52 6.06
CA LEU A 123 0.77 10.26 6.73
C LEU A 123 0.44 10.52 8.20
N ALA A 124 -0.77 10.95 8.51
CA ALA A 124 -1.24 11.13 9.89
C ALA A 124 -1.25 9.79 10.68
N MET A 125 -1.54 8.67 10.02
CA MET A 125 -1.42 7.34 10.62
C MET A 125 0.04 6.96 10.86
N ASN A 126 0.95 7.29 9.94
CA ASN A 126 2.39 7.03 10.10
C ASN A 126 2.99 7.74 11.32
N GLU A 127 2.50 8.92 11.68
CA GLU A 127 2.94 9.63 12.87
C GLU A 127 2.58 8.90 14.17
N ARG A 128 1.58 8.03 14.16
CA ARG A 128 1.08 7.29 15.31
C ARG A 128 1.57 5.84 15.40
N ILE A 129 2.13 5.32 14.31
CA ILE A 129 2.61 3.93 14.23
C ILE A 129 4.13 3.93 14.28
N SER A 130 4.67 3.34 15.33
CA SER A 130 6.11 3.28 15.55
C SER A 130 6.82 2.26 14.64
N THR A 131 8.08 2.55 14.31
CA THR A 131 9.02 1.53 13.83
C THR A 131 9.79 1.01 15.05
N PHE A 132 9.43 -0.20 15.51
CA PHE A 132 10.01 -0.77 16.72
C PHE A 132 11.43 -1.25 16.51
N GLU A 133 12.33 -0.92 17.44
CA GLU A 133 13.77 -1.18 17.34
C GLU A 133 14.15 -2.66 17.33
N ASP A 134 13.27 -3.56 17.75
CA ASP A 134 13.46 -5.01 17.86
C ASP A 134 12.73 -5.82 16.79
N VAL A 135 12.04 -5.15 15.86
CA VAL A 135 11.27 -5.77 14.77
C VAL A 135 11.97 -5.53 13.42
N TYR A 136 12.00 -6.54 12.57
CA TYR A 136 12.47 -6.42 11.19
C TYR A 136 11.34 -5.98 10.27
N TYR A 137 11.63 -5.07 9.35
CA TYR A 137 10.63 -4.56 8.40
C TYR A 137 11.10 -4.78 6.97
N PHE A 138 10.21 -5.30 6.15
CA PHE A 138 10.46 -5.54 4.73
C PHE A 138 9.33 -4.95 3.91
N ALA A 139 9.68 -4.17 2.90
CA ALA A 139 8.76 -3.64 1.92
C ALA A 139 9.12 -4.17 0.53
N TYR A 140 8.10 -4.62 -0.18
CA TYR A 140 8.17 -5.04 -1.58
C TYR A 140 7.32 -4.08 -2.41
N PRO A 141 7.87 -2.94 -2.83
CA PRO A 141 7.18 -2.04 -3.73
C PRO A 141 7.02 -2.70 -5.10
N CYS A 142 5.91 -2.39 -5.76
CA CYS A 142 5.61 -2.87 -7.09
C CYS A 142 5.30 -1.70 -8.01
N ALA A 143 5.71 -1.83 -9.26
CA ALA A 143 5.28 -0.94 -10.34
C ALA A 143 5.04 -1.75 -11.61
N SER A 144 4.00 -1.40 -12.33
CA SER A 144 3.72 -1.90 -13.68
C SER A 144 3.95 -0.81 -14.74
N THR A 145 4.64 0.25 -14.36
CA THR A 145 5.03 1.36 -15.23
C THR A 145 6.51 1.30 -15.56
N ILE A 146 6.86 1.86 -16.70
CA ILE A 146 8.25 2.03 -17.18
C ILE A 146 8.54 3.50 -17.40
N GLU A 147 9.81 3.88 -17.23
CA GLU A 147 10.31 5.21 -17.54
C GLU A 147 10.85 5.24 -18.99
N GLY A 148 10.35 6.19 -19.76
CA GLY A 148 10.81 6.45 -21.12
C GLY A 148 12.16 7.21 -21.14
N PRO A 149 12.80 7.30 -22.31
CA PRO A 149 14.08 8.00 -22.47
C PRO A 149 14.04 9.51 -22.15
N ASP A 150 12.86 10.09 -22.16
CA ASP A 150 12.57 11.49 -21.84
C ASP A 150 12.19 11.71 -20.36
N GLY A 151 12.23 10.66 -19.56
CA GLY A 151 11.81 10.68 -18.16
C GLY A 151 10.30 10.55 -17.95
N SER A 152 9.51 10.41 -19.02
CA SER A 152 8.07 10.18 -18.88
C SER A 152 7.80 8.77 -18.34
N VAL A 153 6.79 8.66 -17.45
CA VAL A 153 6.36 7.38 -16.90
C VAL A 153 5.08 6.95 -17.60
N SER A 154 5.01 5.69 -18.00
CA SER A 154 3.82 5.10 -18.65
C SER A 154 3.63 3.64 -18.24
N PRO A 155 2.39 3.11 -18.28
CA PRO A 155 2.17 1.69 -18.03
C PRO A 155 2.91 0.82 -19.04
N ASP A 156 3.48 -0.31 -18.58
CA ASP A 156 3.98 -1.36 -19.47
C ASP A 156 2.81 -2.28 -19.86
N PRO A 157 2.42 -2.31 -21.15
CA PRO A 157 1.28 -3.11 -21.58
C PRO A 157 1.51 -4.62 -21.48
N SER A 158 2.75 -5.05 -21.28
CA SER A 158 3.08 -6.47 -21.13
C SER A 158 2.80 -7.00 -19.72
N ILE A 159 2.74 -6.10 -18.73
CA ILE A 159 2.60 -6.46 -17.33
C ILE A 159 1.44 -5.74 -16.61
N THR A 160 0.96 -4.61 -17.13
CA THR A 160 -0.18 -3.91 -16.53
C THR A 160 -1.48 -4.61 -16.91
N GLU A 161 -2.20 -5.10 -15.90
CA GLU A 161 -3.51 -5.72 -16.13
C GLU A 161 -4.53 -4.67 -16.57
N ASN A 162 -5.42 -5.07 -17.51
CA ASN A 162 -6.38 -4.17 -18.14
C ASN A 162 -7.28 -3.43 -17.14
N ILE A 163 -7.67 -4.10 -16.07
CA ILE A 163 -8.52 -3.50 -15.02
C ILE A 163 -7.85 -2.31 -14.33
N PHE A 164 -6.52 -2.28 -14.29
CA PHE A 164 -5.73 -1.23 -13.64
C PHE A 164 -5.15 -0.21 -14.63
N MET A 165 -5.26 -0.48 -15.94
CA MET A 165 -4.63 0.32 -17.00
C MET A 165 -4.96 1.81 -16.90
N LYS A 166 -6.25 2.15 -16.76
CA LYS A 166 -6.67 3.55 -16.68
C LYS A 166 -6.11 4.24 -15.43
N GLY A 167 -6.12 3.55 -14.30
CA GLY A 167 -5.50 4.04 -13.07
C GLY A 167 -4.00 4.29 -13.26
N ALA A 168 -3.30 3.31 -13.85
CA ALA A 168 -1.88 3.42 -14.12
C ALA A 168 -1.53 4.58 -15.05
N ILE A 169 -2.29 4.77 -16.16
CA ILE A 169 -2.12 5.91 -17.07
C ILE A 169 -2.27 7.25 -16.34
N TYR A 170 -3.28 7.36 -15.49
CA TYR A 170 -3.54 8.60 -14.80
C TYR A 170 -2.49 8.89 -13.73
N MET A 171 -2.23 7.92 -12.85
CA MET A 171 -1.26 8.05 -11.77
C MET A 171 0.15 8.37 -12.29
N SER A 172 0.53 7.83 -13.46
CA SER A 172 1.83 8.10 -14.09
C SER A 172 2.00 9.52 -14.63
N LYS A 173 0.93 10.31 -14.69
CA LYS A 173 0.96 11.71 -15.15
C LYS A 173 0.60 12.70 -14.04
N TYR A 174 0.18 12.19 -12.89
CA TYR A 174 -0.34 13.04 -11.83
C TYR A 174 0.79 13.67 -11.02
N THR A 175 0.71 14.99 -10.87
CA THR A 175 1.47 15.79 -9.91
C THR A 175 0.55 16.83 -9.32
N GLY A 176 0.80 17.24 -8.08
CA GLY A 176 -0.07 18.21 -7.42
C GLY A 176 0.22 18.34 -5.94
N SER A 177 -0.81 18.66 -5.19
CA SER A 177 -0.74 18.71 -3.73
C SER A 177 -2.03 18.16 -3.15
N THR A 178 -1.90 17.44 -2.03
CA THR A 178 -3.06 16.99 -1.26
C THR A 178 -3.78 18.17 -0.61
N LYS A 179 -4.97 17.91 -0.05
CA LYS A 179 -5.71 18.93 0.73
C LYS A 179 -4.92 19.39 1.96
N GLY A 180 -4.12 18.51 2.57
CA GLY A 180 -3.24 18.83 3.69
C GLY A 180 -1.94 19.55 3.28
N GLY A 181 -1.70 19.72 1.98
CA GLY A 181 -0.56 20.46 1.44
C GLY A 181 0.69 19.59 1.19
N TYR A 182 0.58 18.27 1.27
CA TYR A 182 1.68 17.39 0.87
C TYR A 182 1.88 17.47 -0.65
N VAL A 183 3.14 17.67 -1.09
CA VAL A 183 3.46 17.81 -2.52
C VAL A 183 3.64 16.44 -3.15
N ILE A 184 2.90 16.19 -4.22
CA ILE A 184 2.99 14.99 -5.06
C ILE A 184 3.77 15.39 -6.31
N ASP A 185 5.03 15.01 -6.34
CA ASP A 185 5.95 15.27 -7.46
C ASP A 185 6.08 14.03 -8.38
N GLU A 186 6.99 14.11 -9.35
CA GLU A 186 7.23 13.08 -10.35
C GLU A 186 7.66 11.72 -9.72
N SER A 187 8.22 11.72 -8.51
CA SER A 187 8.59 10.47 -7.82
C SER A 187 7.40 9.57 -7.49
N TRP A 188 6.18 10.14 -7.49
CA TRP A 188 4.93 9.41 -7.28
C TRP A 188 4.35 8.78 -8.55
N GLN A 189 4.92 9.05 -9.74
CA GLN A 189 4.36 8.60 -11.00
C GLN A 189 4.52 7.10 -11.26
N ALA A 190 5.61 6.48 -10.78
CA ALA A 190 5.75 5.02 -10.85
C ALA A 190 4.70 4.35 -9.97
N ASN A 191 3.91 3.42 -10.56
CA ASN A 191 2.76 2.83 -9.89
C ASN A 191 2.38 1.46 -10.50
N ASP A 192 1.49 0.75 -9.83
CA ASP A 192 0.91 -0.51 -10.30
C ASP A 192 -0.56 -0.39 -10.75
N GLY A 193 -1.06 0.84 -10.85
CA GLY A 193 -2.44 1.17 -11.18
C GLY A 193 -3.36 1.33 -9.97
N LEU A 194 -2.87 1.03 -8.75
CA LEU A 194 -3.57 1.22 -7.47
C LEU A 194 -2.70 1.90 -6.42
N VAL A 195 -1.40 1.60 -6.39
CA VAL A 195 -0.46 2.10 -5.39
C VAL A 195 0.78 2.66 -6.08
N ASN A 196 1.23 3.82 -5.65
CA ASN A 196 2.47 4.41 -6.13
C ASN A 196 3.68 3.65 -5.55
N GLU A 197 4.70 3.38 -6.36
CA GLU A 197 5.90 2.66 -5.91
C GLU A 197 6.56 3.33 -4.71
N VAL A 198 6.67 4.66 -4.73
CA VAL A 198 7.26 5.44 -3.63
C VAL A 198 6.49 5.24 -2.32
N SER A 199 5.17 5.13 -2.40
CA SER A 199 4.31 4.87 -1.24
C SER A 199 4.48 3.47 -0.70
N ALA A 200 4.72 2.49 -1.56
CA ALA A 200 4.86 1.08 -1.16
C ALA A 200 6.21 0.76 -0.48
N LYS A 201 7.08 1.73 -0.34
CA LYS A 201 8.34 1.65 0.43
C LYS A 201 8.08 1.77 1.94
N ALA A 202 9.04 2.29 2.67
CA ALA A 202 8.88 2.59 4.09
C ALA A 202 7.95 3.78 4.33
N PRO A 203 7.40 3.94 5.56
CA PRO A 203 6.82 5.21 5.97
C PRO A 203 7.80 6.36 5.77
N ILE A 204 7.30 7.50 5.29
CA ILE A 204 8.12 8.70 5.12
C ILE A 204 8.76 9.07 6.46
N GLY A 205 10.09 9.26 6.44
CA GLY A 205 10.87 9.57 7.64
C GLY A 205 11.32 8.35 8.46
N ALA A 206 10.83 7.15 8.19
CA ALA A 206 11.30 5.95 8.87
C ALA A 206 12.71 5.54 8.41
N PRO A 207 13.53 4.96 9.29
CA PRO A 207 14.82 4.40 8.91
C PRO A 207 14.65 3.33 7.84
N GLN A 208 15.33 3.48 6.69
CA GLN A 208 15.22 2.54 5.58
C GLN A 208 16.55 2.32 4.86
N SER A 209 16.67 1.21 4.16
CA SER A 209 17.81 0.85 3.31
C SER A 209 17.33 -0.03 2.16
N GLU A 210 17.97 0.11 0.99
CA GLU A 210 17.80 -0.89 -0.06
C GLU A 210 18.36 -2.25 0.42
N TYR A 211 17.65 -3.31 0.13
CA TYR A 211 18.13 -4.66 0.43
C TYR A 211 19.11 -5.12 -0.65
N THR A 212 20.26 -5.61 -0.21
CA THR A 212 21.23 -6.32 -1.05
C THR A 212 21.60 -7.63 -0.35
N TYR A 213 22.03 -8.64 -1.11
CA TYR A 213 22.31 -9.98 -0.55
C TYR A 213 23.42 -10.00 0.49
N ASP A 214 24.28 -8.99 0.52
CA ASP A 214 25.41 -8.83 1.44
C ASP A 214 25.06 -7.90 2.64
N VAL A 215 23.86 -7.30 2.65
CA VAL A 215 23.46 -6.43 3.75
C VAL A 215 23.22 -7.23 5.03
N ARG A 216 23.83 -6.79 6.13
CA ARG A 216 23.49 -7.30 7.45
C ARG A 216 22.14 -6.73 7.88
N LEU A 217 21.16 -7.60 8.06
CA LEU A 217 19.86 -7.20 8.57
C LEU A 217 19.97 -6.78 10.04
N LEU A 218 19.43 -5.61 10.33
CA LEU A 218 19.25 -5.06 11.68
C LEU A 218 17.76 -4.77 11.90
N PRO A 219 17.21 -5.04 13.07
CA PRO A 219 15.84 -4.62 13.38
C PRO A 219 15.77 -3.09 13.49
N GLY A 220 14.57 -2.54 13.57
CA GLY A 220 14.33 -1.11 13.71
C GLY A 220 14.44 -0.32 12.42
N ARG A 221 14.45 -0.98 11.27
CA ARG A 221 14.49 -0.32 9.96
C ARG A 221 13.80 -1.11 8.88
N TRP A 222 13.38 -0.41 7.85
CA TRP A 222 12.77 -0.97 6.65
C TRP A 222 13.83 -1.36 5.62
N TYR A 223 13.68 -2.55 5.06
CA TYR A 223 14.47 -3.03 3.92
C TYR A 223 13.58 -3.04 2.68
N ILE A 224 13.98 -2.27 1.67
CA ILE A 224 13.26 -2.15 0.40
C ILE A 224 13.79 -3.23 -0.53
N ILE A 225 12.94 -4.17 -0.92
CA ILE A 225 13.30 -5.34 -1.72
C ILE A 225 12.74 -5.17 -3.12
N ARG A 226 13.63 -4.92 -4.10
CA ARG A 226 13.26 -4.63 -5.50
C ARG A 226 13.35 -5.84 -6.43
N HIS A 227 13.81 -7.00 -5.97
CA HIS A 227 14.16 -8.13 -6.82
C HIS A 227 13.05 -9.18 -7.00
N LEU A 228 11.79 -8.81 -6.78
CA LEU A 228 10.70 -9.61 -7.27
C LEU A 228 10.33 -9.12 -8.69
N GLU A 229 10.97 -9.70 -9.70
CA GLU A 229 10.50 -9.65 -11.09
C GLU A 229 9.14 -10.34 -11.25
N VAL A 230 8.52 -10.71 -10.15
CA VAL A 230 7.19 -11.33 -10.13
C VAL A 230 6.22 -10.26 -9.68
N ILE A 231 5.35 -9.88 -10.57
CA ILE A 231 4.20 -9.02 -10.34
C ILE A 231 3.33 -9.66 -9.24
N ILE A 232 3.61 -9.30 -7.99
CA ILE A 232 2.72 -9.66 -6.86
C ILE A 232 1.45 -8.81 -6.93
N CYS A 233 1.47 -7.74 -7.69
CA CYS A 233 0.38 -6.78 -7.78
C CYS A 233 -0.88 -7.35 -8.45
N HIS A 234 -0.76 -8.42 -9.22
CA HIS A 234 -1.87 -8.96 -9.99
C HIS A 234 -1.93 -10.46 -9.85
N TYR A 235 -3.02 -10.89 -9.29
CA TYR A 235 -3.45 -12.28 -9.24
C TYR A 235 -3.48 -12.84 -10.66
N ARG A 236 -2.38 -13.46 -11.10
CA ARG A 236 -2.43 -14.25 -12.33
C ARG A 236 -3.27 -15.49 -12.06
N ALA A 237 -4.41 -15.55 -12.69
CA ALA A 237 -5.28 -16.74 -12.76
C ALA A 237 -4.62 -17.93 -13.48
N ASP A 238 -3.29 -18.01 -13.53
CA ASP A 238 -2.53 -19.08 -14.18
C ASP A 238 -2.35 -20.34 -13.31
N LEU A 239 -2.95 -20.39 -12.12
CA LEU A 239 -3.02 -21.63 -11.34
C LEU A 239 -4.02 -22.68 -11.88
N GLN A 240 -4.64 -22.46 -13.04
CA GLN A 240 -5.57 -23.42 -13.67
C GLN A 240 -5.01 -24.13 -14.91
N ARG A 241 -3.72 -24.25 -15.08
CA ARG A 241 -3.17 -25.20 -16.07
C ARG A 241 -2.25 -26.22 -15.43
N GLY A 242 -2.84 -27.06 -14.62
CA GLY A 242 -2.14 -28.18 -14.03
C GLY A 242 -3.10 -29.30 -13.70
N SER A 243 -3.71 -29.88 -14.74
CA SER A 243 -4.29 -31.21 -14.63
C SER A 243 -4.57 -31.76 -16.02
N VAL A 244 -3.72 -32.57 -16.53
CA VAL A 244 -4.02 -33.92 -17.07
C VAL A 244 -2.77 -34.74 -16.87
#